data_74a9ee9026f63d9b5909f0ddf45f4533
#
_entry.id   74a9ee9026f63d9b5909f0ddf45f4533
#
_cell.length_a   1.000
_cell.length_b   1.000
_cell.length_c   1.000
_cell.angle_alpha   90.00
_cell.angle_beta   90.00
_cell.angle_gamma   90.00
#
_symmetry.space_group_name_H-M   'P 1'
#
loop_
_entity.id
_entity.type
_entity.pdbx_description
1 polymer ?
#
loop_
_entity_poly.entity_id
_entity_poly.type
_entity_poly.pdbx_seq_one_letter_code
_entity_poly.pdbx_strand_id
1 'polypeptide(L)' 'VIHKDISYIKSRIGSLLQGSGDILFYDDKDNIIDSYNYDEDILTDTQVKHSVINNDEWRLTFFVNFEESVNDINSKL' A
#
# COMPACT_ATOMS: atom_id res chain seq x y z
N VAL A 1 -10.27 4.34 5.46
CA VAL A 1 -9.71 5.41 6.29
C VAL A 1 -8.34 5.80 5.79
N ILE A 2 -8.11 7.09 5.57
CA ILE A 2 -6.78 7.62 5.21
C ILE A 2 -5.89 7.51 6.44
N HIS A 3 -4.73 6.87 6.30
CA HIS A 3 -3.81 6.64 7.43
C HIS A 3 -2.37 6.46 6.96
N LYS A 4 -1.46 6.47 7.92
CA LYS A 4 -0.09 5.99 7.79
C LYS A 4 0.06 4.76 8.67
N ASP A 5 0.94 3.85 8.29
CA ASP A 5 1.26 2.70 9.13
C ASP A 5 2.18 3.10 10.29
N ILE A 6 2.35 2.18 11.25
CA ILE A 6 3.28 2.36 12.36
C ILE A 6 4.68 2.67 11.81
N SER A 7 5.40 3.57 12.48
CA SER A 7 6.64 4.16 11.97
C SER A 7 7.78 3.16 11.71
N TYR A 8 7.80 1.99 12.35
CA TYR A 8 8.82 0.98 12.09
C TYR A 8 8.51 0.07 10.90
N ILE A 9 7.27 0.08 10.39
CA ILE A 9 6.91 -0.57 9.13
C ILE A 9 6.96 0.49 8.04
N LYS A 10 8.05 0.48 7.25
CA LYS A 10 8.30 1.54 6.26
C LYS A 10 7.88 1.17 4.85
N SER A 11 7.72 -0.12 4.59
CA SER A 11 7.28 -0.59 3.28
C SER A 11 6.55 -1.92 3.39
N ARG A 12 5.83 -2.26 2.33
CA ARG A 12 5.00 -3.47 2.27
C ARG A 12 4.88 -3.95 0.84
N ILE A 13 5.02 -5.27 0.64
CA ILE A 13 4.59 -5.91 -0.58
C ILE A 13 3.20 -6.49 -0.34
N GLY A 14 2.22 -6.10 -1.16
CA GLY A 14 0.86 -6.62 -1.12
C GLY A 14 0.56 -7.45 -2.36
N SER A 15 -0.06 -8.60 -2.16
CA SER A 15 -0.51 -9.49 -3.22
C SER A 15 -1.98 -9.82 -3.02
N LEU A 16 -2.81 -9.48 -3.99
CA LEU A 16 -4.24 -9.76 -3.94
C LEU A 16 -4.49 -11.22 -4.32
N LEU A 17 -5.04 -11.99 -3.39
CA LEU A 17 -5.34 -13.41 -3.60
C LEU A 17 -6.76 -13.61 -4.09
N GLN A 18 -7.70 -12.77 -3.67
CA GLN A 18 -9.09 -12.84 -4.09
C GLN A 18 -9.79 -11.49 -3.90
N GLY A 19 -10.76 -11.18 -4.77
CA GLY A 19 -11.48 -9.93 -4.77
C GLY A 19 -10.83 -8.88 -5.66
N SER A 20 -11.24 -7.63 -5.51
CA SER A 20 -10.63 -6.49 -6.20
C SER A 20 -10.63 -5.26 -5.31
N GLY A 21 -9.71 -4.34 -5.59
CA GLY A 21 -9.62 -3.11 -4.82
C GLY A 21 -8.56 -2.17 -5.37
N ASP A 22 -8.63 -0.94 -4.94
CA ASP A 22 -7.67 0.10 -5.28
C ASP A 22 -7.01 0.63 -4.01
N ILE A 23 -5.72 0.95 -4.11
CA ILE A 23 -5.01 1.69 -3.08
C ILE A 23 -4.83 3.13 -3.55
N LEU A 24 -5.18 4.08 -2.68
CA LEU A 24 -5.08 5.51 -2.94
C LEU A 24 -4.03 6.12 -2.02
N PHE A 25 -3.20 6.97 -2.59
CA PHE A 25 -2.20 7.73 -1.84
C PHE A 25 -2.56 9.21 -1.80
N TYR A 26 -2.22 9.87 -0.71
CA TYR A 26 -2.63 11.23 -0.42
C TYR A 26 -1.44 12.10 -0.03
N ASP A 27 -1.54 13.40 -0.32
CA ASP A 27 -0.62 14.41 0.22
C ASP A 27 -1.02 14.79 1.67
N ASP A 28 -0.30 15.73 2.28
CA ASP A 28 -0.56 16.16 3.64
C ASP A 28 -1.90 16.87 3.83
N LYS A 29 -2.53 17.31 2.73
CA LYS A 29 -3.86 17.96 2.71
C LYS A 29 -4.98 17.00 2.35
N ASP A 30 -4.69 15.70 2.31
CA ASP A 30 -5.63 14.63 1.94
C ASP A 30 -6.14 14.72 0.49
N ASN A 31 -5.36 15.32 -0.42
CA ASN A 31 -5.61 15.23 -1.85
C ASN A 31 -5.01 13.95 -2.41
N ILE A 32 -5.72 13.29 -3.31
CA ILE A 32 -5.23 12.07 -3.97
C ILE A 32 -4.10 12.47 -4.91
N ILE A 33 -2.91 11.87 -4.70
CA ILE A 33 -1.74 12.08 -5.55
C ILE A 33 -1.42 10.89 -6.44
N ASP A 34 -1.93 9.70 -6.09
CA ASP A 34 -1.71 8.49 -6.89
C ASP A 34 -2.75 7.43 -6.55
N SER A 35 -2.96 6.49 -7.48
CA SER A 35 -3.84 5.35 -7.26
C SER A 35 -3.34 4.13 -8.02
N TYR A 36 -3.49 2.95 -7.43
CA TYR A 36 -3.09 1.68 -8.05
C TYR A 36 -4.18 0.63 -7.84
N ASN A 37 -4.42 -0.17 -8.86
CA ASN A 37 -5.27 -1.33 -8.74
C ASN A 37 -4.45 -2.52 -8.21
N TYR A 38 -5.04 -3.31 -7.31
CA TYR A 38 -4.40 -4.49 -6.72
C TYR A 38 -4.47 -5.73 -7.63
N ASP A 39 -4.39 -5.58 -8.92
CA ASP A 39 -4.29 -6.72 -9.85
C ASP A 39 -2.87 -7.28 -9.97
N GLU A 40 -1.88 -6.59 -9.44
CA GLU A 40 -0.48 -6.99 -9.42
C GLU A 40 0.09 -6.86 -8.01
N ASP A 41 1.23 -7.51 -7.76
CA ASP A 41 1.98 -7.32 -6.53
C ASP A 41 2.55 -5.90 -6.48
N ILE A 42 2.37 -5.21 -5.35
CA ILE A 42 2.76 -3.81 -5.21
C ILE A 42 3.68 -3.64 -4.01
N LEU A 43 4.83 -3.02 -4.24
CA LEU A 43 5.70 -2.52 -3.17
C LEU A 43 5.26 -1.11 -2.79
N THR A 44 4.80 -0.93 -1.57
CA THR A 44 4.17 0.30 -1.09
C THR A 44 5.02 0.97 -0.01
N ASP A 45 5.18 2.29 -0.10
CA ASP A 45 5.68 3.12 1.01
C ASP A 45 4.52 3.34 1.99
N THR A 46 4.56 2.63 3.11
CA THR A 46 3.50 2.67 4.12
C THR A 46 3.51 3.94 4.98
N GLN A 47 4.55 4.77 4.85
CA GLN A 47 4.65 6.05 5.54
C GLN A 47 3.98 7.20 4.76
N VAL A 48 3.59 6.97 3.51
CA VAL A 48 2.71 7.88 2.77
C VAL A 48 1.27 7.63 3.20
N LYS A 49 0.50 8.69 3.43
CA LYS A 49 -0.93 8.57 3.73
C LYS A 49 -1.63 7.78 2.63
N HIS A 50 -2.42 6.79 3.01
CA HIS A 50 -3.10 5.93 2.06
C HIS A 50 -4.44 5.43 2.59
N SER A 51 -5.28 4.97 1.68
CA SER A 51 -6.51 4.25 1.98
C SER A 51 -6.73 3.16 0.94
N VAL A 52 -7.59 2.20 1.25
CA VAL A 52 -7.94 1.12 0.33
C VAL A 52 -9.44 1.12 0.09
N ILE A 53 -9.83 1.04 -1.18
CA ILE A 53 -11.23 0.90 -1.60
C ILE A 53 -11.43 -0.53 -2.07
N ASN A 54 -12.38 -1.24 -1.46
CA ASN A 54 -12.79 -2.57 -1.92
C ASN A 54 -13.88 -2.42 -2.99
N ASN A 55 -13.72 -3.11 -4.10
CA ASN A 55 -14.72 -3.17 -5.17
C ASN A 55 -15.68 -4.36 -4.99
N ASP A 56 -15.34 -5.31 -4.13
CA ASP A 56 -16.15 -6.47 -3.77
C ASP A 56 -16.52 -6.45 -2.29
N GLU A 57 -17.45 -7.31 -1.87
CA GLU A 57 -17.87 -7.42 -0.46
C GLU A 57 -16.71 -7.77 0.46
N TRP A 58 -15.76 -8.57 -0.03
CA TRP A 58 -14.56 -8.93 0.71
C TRP A 58 -13.38 -9.12 -0.23
N ARG A 59 -12.21 -9.05 0.37
CA ARG A 59 -10.95 -9.15 -0.33
C ARG A 59 -9.96 -9.91 0.53
N LEU A 60 -9.21 -10.84 -0.07
CA LEU A 60 -8.12 -11.53 0.59
C LEU A 60 -6.79 -11.04 0.03
N THR A 61 -5.97 -10.48 0.90
CA THR A 61 -4.66 -9.92 0.54
C THR A 61 -3.58 -10.53 1.43
N PHE A 62 -2.47 -10.91 0.83
CA PHE A 62 -1.27 -11.33 1.52
C PHE A 62 -0.29 -10.16 1.58
N PHE A 63 0.24 -9.87 2.78
CA PHE A 63 1.21 -8.78 2.97
C PHE A 63 2.51 -9.31 3.54
N VAL A 64 3.63 -8.75 3.06
CA VAL A 64 4.94 -8.84 3.71
C VAL A 64 5.38 -7.44 4.07
N ASN A 65 5.59 -7.18 5.36
CA ASN A 65 6.00 -5.88 5.88
C ASN A 65 7.52 -5.84 6.11
N PHE A 66 8.11 -4.68 5.84
CA PHE A 66 9.55 -4.46 5.99
C PHE A 66 9.81 -3.26 6.87
N GLU A 67 10.87 -3.33 7.68
CA GLU A 67 11.41 -2.18 8.41
C GLU A 67 12.20 -1.24 7.50
N GLU A 68 12.70 -1.75 6.37
CA GLU A 68 13.41 -0.97 5.36
C GLU A 68 12.43 -0.14 4.53
N SER A 69 12.87 1.06 4.13
CA SER A 69 12.12 1.90 3.19
C SER A 69 12.11 1.31 1.78
N VAL A 70 11.20 1.81 0.94
CA VAL A 70 11.15 1.43 -0.47
C VAL A 70 12.48 1.71 -1.17
N ASN A 71 13.11 2.85 -0.88
CA ASN A 71 14.42 3.20 -1.45
C ASN A 71 15.51 2.22 -1.02
N ASP A 72 15.52 1.81 0.25
CA ASP A 72 16.50 0.84 0.77
C ASP A 72 16.31 -0.53 0.12
N ILE A 73 15.08 -0.98 -0.06
CA ILE A 73 14.79 -2.24 -0.74
C ILE A 73 15.23 -2.19 -2.19
N ASN A 74 14.88 -1.12 -2.91
CA ASN A 74 15.25 -0.96 -4.32
C ASN A 74 16.77 -0.93 -4.51
N SER A 75 17.53 -0.39 -3.55
CA SER A 75 18.98 -0.34 -3.63
C SER A 75 19.64 -1.73 -3.49
N LYS A 76 18.91 -2.72 -2.95
CA LYS A 76 19.40 -4.11 -2.80
C LYS A 76 19.06 -5.00 -4.00
N LEU A 77 18.19 -4.54 -4.87
CA LEU A 77 17.80 -5.25 -6.07
C LEU A 77 18.72 -4.87 -7.25
#